data_8adb055a58c767f31b264da17c8ba57e
#
_entry.id   8adb055a58c767f31b264da17c8ba57e
#
_cell.length_a   1.000
_cell.length_b   1.000
_cell.length_c   1.000
_cell.angle_alpha   90.00
_cell.angle_beta   90.00
_cell.angle_gamma   90.00
#
_symmetry.space_group_name_H-M   'P 1'
#
loop_
_entity.id
_entity.type
_entity.pdbx_description
1 polymer ?
#
loop_
_entity_poly.entity_id
_entity_poly.type
_entity_poly.pdbx_seq_one_letter_code
_entity_poly.pdbx_strand_id
1 'polypeptide(L)'
;MKFNWQILELFASDNKLVAVRYLLSGTDGKITVQSEGKHNFSDGIANKSLDQIVESDIVQWLEKDTTQDDVNAIKLAVENQLKSLQTSEKVSFPWLAGTFTIE
;
A
#
# COMPACT_ATOMS: atom_id res chain seq x y z
N MET A 1 -4.07 0.05 15.48
CA MET A 1 -4.13 -0.36 14.06
C MET A 1 -2.90 -1.18 13.72
N LYS A 2 -3.09 -2.26 13.02
CA LYS A 2 -1.98 -3.11 12.56
C LYS A 2 -1.81 -2.97 11.06
N PHE A 3 -0.56 -2.87 10.62
CA PHE A 3 -0.21 -2.82 9.20
C PHE A 3 0.56 -4.07 8.80
N ASN A 4 0.31 -4.54 7.59
CA ASN A 4 1.04 -5.67 7.03
C ASN A 4 1.40 -5.37 5.58
N TRP A 5 2.69 -5.46 5.26
CA TRP A 5 3.20 -5.31 3.91
C TRP A 5 3.33 -6.66 3.24
N GLN A 6 2.94 -6.73 1.98
CA GLN A 6 3.18 -7.90 1.14
C GLN A 6 3.80 -7.43 -0.17
N ILE A 7 4.88 -8.07 -0.57
CA ILE A 7 5.53 -7.75 -1.83
C ILE A 7 4.97 -8.68 -2.89
N LEU A 8 4.39 -8.09 -3.93
CA LEU A 8 3.69 -8.83 -4.98
C LEU A 8 4.58 -9.13 -6.19
N GLU A 9 5.41 -8.16 -6.60
CA GLU A 9 6.32 -8.30 -7.72
C GLU A 9 7.59 -7.50 -7.50
N LEU A 10 8.67 -7.98 -8.08
CA LEU A 10 9.96 -7.29 -8.08
C LEU A 10 10.32 -6.90 -9.50
N PHE A 11 10.86 -5.71 -9.66
CA PHE A 11 11.35 -5.21 -10.94
C PHE A 11 12.82 -4.86 -10.79
N ALA A 12 13.65 -5.36 -11.72
CA ALA A 12 15.09 -5.19 -11.64
C ALA A 12 15.65 -4.73 -12.97
N SER A 13 16.79 -4.03 -12.92
CA SER A 13 17.56 -3.61 -14.06
C SER A 13 19.04 -3.76 -13.72
N ASP A 14 19.82 -4.36 -14.62
CA ASP A 14 21.25 -4.59 -14.41
C ASP A 14 21.56 -5.28 -13.06
N ASN A 15 20.79 -6.29 -12.73
CA ASN A 15 20.92 -7.07 -11.50
C ASN A 15 20.70 -6.26 -10.22
N LYS A 16 19.98 -5.14 -10.32
CA LYS A 16 19.61 -4.30 -9.18
C LYS A 16 18.11 -4.15 -9.11
N LEU A 17 17.58 -4.18 -7.90
CA LEU A 17 16.18 -3.94 -7.67
C LEU A 17 15.89 -2.45 -7.90
N VAL A 18 14.93 -2.15 -8.78
CA VAL A 18 14.58 -0.77 -9.10
C VAL A 18 13.17 -0.40 -8.69
N ALA A 19 12.27 -1.38 -8.59
CA ALA A 19 10.90 -1.12 -8.20
C ALA A 19 10.25 -2.36 -7.62
N VAL A 20 9.14 -2.16 -6.90
CA VAL A 20 8.32 -3.26 -6.39
C VAL A 20 6.85 -2.92 -6.56
N ARG A 21 6.05 -3.96 -6.71
CA ARG A 21 4.61 -3.85 -6.54
C ARG A 21 4.27 -4.40 -5.16
N TYR A 22 3.49 -3.64 -4.39
CA TYR A 22 3.22 -3.94 -3.01
C TYR A 22 1.74 -3.92 -2.69
N LEU A 23 1.39 -4.57 -1.59
CA LEU A 23 0.08 -4.48 -0.97
C LEU A 23 0.29 -4.14 0.50
N LEU A 24 -0.33 -3.05 0.95
CA LEU A 24 -0.36 -2.71 2.37
C LEU A 24 -1.77 -2.92 2.90
N SER A 25 -1.88 -3.73 3.94
CA SER A 25 -3.13 -3.95 4.65
C SER A 25 -3.09 -3.24 5.99
N GLY A 26 -4.19 -2.59 6.35
CA GLY A 26 -4.36 -1.98 7.67
C GLY A 26 -5.66 -2.46 8.29
N THR A 27 -5.64 -2.81 9.55
CA THR A 27 -6.82 -3.29 10.25
C THR A 27 -6.90 -2.76 11.67
N ASP A 28 -8.12 -2.49 12.13
CA ASP A 28 -8.40 -2.16 13.53
C ASP A 28 -8.93 -3.37 14.31
N GLY A 29 -8.95 -4.55 13.68
CA GLY A 29 -9.52 -5.77 14.25
C GLY A 29 -10.93 -6.08 13.77
N LYS A 30 -11.64 -5.10 13.22
CA LYS A 30 -13.00 -5.25 12.69
C LYS A 30 -13.06 -4.97 11.20
N ILE A 31 -12.36 -3.94 10.76
CA ILE A 31 -12.35 -3.50 9.36
C ILE A 31 -10.92 -3.63 8.87
N THR A 32 -10.76 -4.17 7.67
CA THR A 32 -9.47 -4.25 6.99
C THR A 32 -9.56 -3.49 5.68
N VAL A 33 -8.58 -2.62 5.43
CA VAL A 33 -8.43 -1.93 4.15
C VAL A 33 -7.10 -2.29 3.54
N GLN A 34 -7.03 -2.27 2.22
CA GLN A 34 -5.82 -2.61 1.49
C GLN A 34 -5.52 -1.55 0.45
N SER A 35 -4.24 -1.29 0.27
CA SER A 35 -3.74 -0.40 -0.77
C SER A 35 -2.67 -1.12 -1.57
N GLU A 36 -2.87 -1.23 -2.87
CA GLU A 36 -1.91 -1.84 -3.78
C GLU A 36 -1.30 -0.75 -4.64
N GLY A 37 0.01 -0.87 -4.89
CA GLY A 37 0.68 0.11 -5.73
C GLY A 37 2.03 -0.38 -6.19
N LYS A 38 2.68 0.41 -7.03
CA LYS A 38 4.03 0.18 -7.50
C LYS A 38 4.89 1.35 -7.05
N HIS A 39 6.04 1.07 -6.48
CA HIS A 39 6.99 2.08 -6.04
C HIS A 39 8.33 1.90 -6.76
N ASN A 40 8.82 2.99 -7.34
CA ASN A 40 10.17 3.03 -7.91
C ASN A 40 11.12 3.56 -6.84
N PHE A 41 12.15 2.76 -6.52
CA PHE A 41 13.08 3.15 -5.47
C PHE A 41 13.99 4.30 -5.90
N SER A 42 14.29 5.18 -4.96
CA SER A 42 15.28 6.23 -5.15
C SER A 42 16.68 5.61 -5.27
N ASP A 43 17.59 6.30 -5.95
CA ASP A 43 18.94 5.83 -6.13
C ASP A 43 19.63 5.57 -4.79
N GLY A 44 20.28 4.41 -4.68
CA GLY A 44 21.06 4.05 -3.50
C GLY A 44 20.26 3.46 -2.35
N ILE A 45 18.93 3.38 -2.44
CA ILE A 45 18.11 2.77 -1.39
C ILE A 45 18.27 1.25 -1.40
N ALA A 46 18.08 0.62 -2.55
CA ALA A 46 18.24 -0.82 -2.70
C ALA A 46 19.70 -1.14 -2.97
N ASN A 47 20.47 -1.35 -1.91
CA ASN A 47 21.94 -1.44 -2.00
C ASN A 47 22.48 -2.85 -1.85
N LYS A 48 21.67 -3.88 -2.05
CA LYS A 48 22.09 -5.28 -2.03
C LYS A 48 21.96 -5.92 -3.41
N SER A 49 22.75 -6.97 -3.64
CA SER A 49 22.59 -7.79 -4.85
C SER A 49 21.26 -8.54 -4.80
N LEU A 50 20.64 -8.78 -5.95
CA LEU A 50 19.35 -9.45 -6.02
C LEU A 50 19.33 -10.80 -5.30
N ASP A 51 20.42 -11.57 -5.39
CA ASP A 51 20.50 -12.89 -4.77
C ASP A 51 20.62 -12.86 -3.25
N GLN A 52 20.86 -11.68 -2.66
CA GLN A 52 21.00 -11.50 -1.22
C GLN A 52 19.83 -10.78 -0.59
N ILE A 53 18.85 -10.35 -1.40
CA ILE A 53 17.71 -9.61 -0.92
C ILE A 53 16.67 -10.57 -0.32
N VAL A 54 16.13 -10.21 0.85
CA VAL A 54 14.98 -10.90 1.46
C VAL A 54 13.83 -9.92 1.59
N GLU A 55 12.62 -10.44 1.81
CA GLU A 55 11.42 -9.60 1.85
C GLU A 55 11.51 -8.49 2.89
N SER A 56 12.08 -8.78 4.06
CA SER A 56 12.23 -7.77 5.11
C SER A 56 13.11 -6.60 4.69
N ASP A 57 14.12 -6.84 3.87
CA ASP A 57 14.95 -5.75 3.32
C ASP A 57 14.11 -4.84 2.44
N ILE A 58 13.29 -5.43 1.58
CA ILE A 58 12.45 -4.68 0.65
C ILE A 58 11.43 -3.84 1.41
N VAL A 59 10.80 -4.39 2.43
CA VAL A 59 9.83 -3.67 3.25
C VAL A 59 10.49 -2.49 3.96
N GLN A 60 11.69 -2.67 4.50
CA GLN A 60 12.42 -1.58 5.15
C GLN A 60 12.75 -0.46 4.17
N TRP A 61 13.22 -0.80 2.98
CA TRP A 61 13.53 0.20 1.95
C TRP A 61 12.27 0.92 1.49
N LEU A 62 11.19 0.18 1.31
CA LEU A 62 9.91 0.74 0.89
C LEU A 62 9.39 1.73 1.93
N GLU A 63 9.41 1.37 3.21
CA GLU A 63 8.99 2.27 4.27
C GLU A 63 9.88 3.51 4.34
N LYS A 64 11.20 3.33 4.26
CA LYS A 64 12.13 4.43 4.33
C LYS A 64 11.94 5.41 3.17
N ASP A 65 11.79 4.87 1.95
CA ASP A 65 11.70 5.69 0.74
C ASP A 65 10.36 6.41 0.61
N THR A 66 9.33 5.94 1.29
CA THR A 66 7.98 6.55 1.28
C THR A 66 7.66 7.33 2.54
N THR A 67 8.62 7.42 3.48
CA THR A 67 8.45 8.19 4.72
C THR A 67 9.13 9.54 4.58
N GLN A 68 8.41 10.61 4.89
CA GLN A 68 8.92 11.96 4.91
C GLN A 68 8.45 12.65 6.20
N ASP A 69 9.39 13.27 6.92
CA ASP A 69 9.10 13.95 8.19
C ASP A 69 8.39 13.02 9.18
N ASP A 70 8.90 11.79 9.30
CA ASP A 70 8.36 10.73 10.16
C ASP A 70 6.95 10.26 9.80
N VAL A 71 6.44 10.62 8.63
CA VAL A 71 5.13 10.22 8.15
C VAL A 71 5.28 9.34 6.91
N ASN A 72 4.76 8.11 6.99
CA ASN A 72 4.71 7.23 5.83
C ASN A 72 3.42 7.51 5.04
N ALA A 73 3.56 7.99 3.82
CA ALA A 73 2.43 8.41 2.99
C ALA A 73 1.46 7.26 2.70
N ILE A 74 1.97 6.06 2.49
CA ILE A 74 1.14 4.90 2.16
C ILE A 74 0.34 4.46 3.37
N LYS A 75 0.98 4.38 4.54
CA LYS A 75 0.29 4.03 5.79
C LYS A 75 -0.76 5.07 6.15
N LEU A 76 -0.44 6.35 5.96
CA LEU A 76 -1.38 7.44 6.23
C LEU A 76 -2.62 7.33 5.34
N ALA A 77 -2.45 7.01 4.05
CA ALA A 77 -3.57 6.85 3.13
C ALA A 77 -4.48 5.69 3.57
N VAL A 78 -3.89 4.57 3.98
CA VAL A 78 -4.63 3.42 4.49
C VAL A 78 -5.37 3.77 5.79
N GLU A 79 -4.69 4.47 6.70
CA GLU A 79 -5.29 4.91 7.96
C GLU A 79 -6.47 5.84 7.74
N ASN A 80 -6.34 6.80 6.83
CA ASN A 80 -7.42 7.73 6.50
C ASN A 80 -8.60 7.00 5.86
N GLN A 81 -8.34 6.03 5.01
CA GLN A 81 -9.39 5.21 4.41
C GLN A 81 -10.14 4.43 5.48
N LEU A 82 -9.43 3.85 6.43
CA LEU A 82 -10.04 3.10 7.52
C LEU A 82 -10.88 4.00 8.41
N LYS A 83 -10.38 5.19 8.76
CA LYS A 83 -11.14 6.17 9.55
C LYS A 83 -12.40 6.59 8.85
N SER A 84 -12.35 6.79 7.54
CA SER A 84 -13.53 7.14 6.75
C SER A 84 -14.60 6.04 6.84
N LEU A 85 -14.21 4.79 6.80
CA LEU A 85 -15.14 3.68 6.93
C LEU A 85 -15.70 3.54 8.34
N GLN A 86 -14.91 3.85 9.36
CA GLN A 86 -15.34 3.80 10.76
C GLN A 86 -16.37 4.87 11.09
N THR A 87 -16.27 6.05 10.47
CA THR A 87 -17.13 7.20 10.77
C THR A 87 -18.30 7.34 9.82
N SER A 88 -18.32 6.57 8.73
CA SER A 88 -19.37 6.63 7.74
C SER A 88 -20.42 5.55 8.00
N GLU A 89 -21.68 5.91 7.89
CA GLU A 89 -22.76 4.95 8.00
C GLU A 89 -23.10 4.41 6.61
N LYS A 90 -23.41 3.12 6.57
CA LYS A 90 -23.91 2.52 5.34
C LYS A 90 -25.38 2.92 5.19
N VAL A 91 -25.69 3.63 4.13
CA VAL A 91 -27.05 4.09 3.86
C VAL A 91 -27.57 3.42 2.59
N SER A 92 -28.91 3.29 2.53
CA SER A 92 -29.57 2.82 1.32
C SER A 92 -29.49 3.90 0.25
N PHE A 93 -29.48 3.47 -1.00
CA PHE A 93 -29.53 4.43 -2.10
C PHE A 93 -30.80 5.27 -2.03
N PRO A 94 -30.72 6.60 -2.24
CA PRO A 94 -31.90 7.45 -2.23
C PRO A 94 -32.79 7.29 -3.46
N TRP A 95 -32.37 6.48 -4.43
CA TRP A 95 -33.14 6.14 -5.61
C TRP A 95 -33.51 4.66 -5.56
N LEU A 96 -34.43 4.27 -6.43
CA LEU A 96 -34.85 2.88 -6.50
C LEU A 96 -33.67 1.96 -6.80
N ALA A 97 -33.57 0.87 -6.04
CA ALA A 97 -32.51 -0.10 -6.24
C ALA A 97 -32.63 -0.74 -7.63
N GLY A 98 -31.50 -0.90 -8.30
CA GLY A 98 -31.45 -1.49 -9.62
C GLY A 98 -30.38 -0.88 -10.49
N THR A 99 -30.47 -1.13 -11.76
CA THR A 99 -29.50 -0.66 -12.72
C THR A 99 -29.89 0.73 -13.24
N PHE A 100 -28.95 1.64 -13.16
CA PHE A 100 -29.11 2.95 -13.81
C PHE A 100 -28.66 2.82 -15.27
N THR A 101 -29.58 3.11 -16.19
CA THR A 101 -29.30 3.01 -17.63
C THR A 101 -29.33 4.39 -18.25
N ILE A 102 -28.29 4.71 -19.00
CA ILE A 102 -28.21 5.93 -19.80
C ILE A 102 -28.36 5.54 -21.26
N GLU A 103 -29.33 6.15 -21.91
CA GLU A 103 -29.58 5.93 -23.33
C GLU A 103 -29.12 7.14 -24.16
#